data_19695d8a179c4fbf16001c176f9b887c
#
_entry.id   19695d8a179c4fbf16001c176f9b887c
#
_cell.length_a   1.000
_cell.length_b   1.000
_cell.length_c   1.000
_cell.angle_alpha   90.00
_cell.angle_beta   90.00
_cell.angle_gamma   90.00
#
_symmetry.space_group_name_H-M   'P 1'
#
loop_
_entity.id
_entity.type
_entity.pdbx_description
1 polymer ?
#
loop_
_entity_poly.entity_id
_entity_poly.type
_entity_poly.pdbx_seq_one_letter_code
_entity_poly.pdbx_strand_id
1 'polypeptide(L)'
;PATALASAQIYLEQGGLSPTSSSTIRPATSPRQPSPATAQDTPGKPLYQGITVEDAHTHSKAMDLHRPLHKVLLPDADRTLLYISGTTGEVVRDAPRLERGFNYLGAWLHWLYLFRDTAIDWTDLIIWLSVIGTVATLSGFLSGIIRWRFSRPYRSGSRSPFAPGALRWHHILGLVFALTTFTWIFSGLMSMNPWD
;
A
#
# COMPACT_ATOMS: atom_id res chain seq x y z
N PRO A 1 23.04 13.75 12.33
CA PRO A 1 22.60 14.56 11.17
C PRO A 1 23.68 14.66 10.08
N ALA A 2 24.94 14.97 10.44
CA ALA A 2 26.03 15.16 9.47
C ALA A 2 26.28 13.90 8.62
N THR A 3 26.35 12.74 9.24
CA THR A 3 26.53 11.45 8.56
C THR A 3 25.37 11.17 7.59
N ALA A 4 24.14 11.40 8.01
CA ALA A 4 22.95 11.20 7.16
C ALA A 4 22.93 12.12 5.93
N LEU A 5 23.37 13.38 6.08
CA LEU A 5 23.50 14.30 4.95
C LEU A 5 24.63 13.86 4.00
N ALA A 6 25.74 13.37 4.52
CA ALA A 6 26.83 12.83 3.69
C ALA A 6 26.35 11.59 2.89
N SER A 7 25.64 10.67 3.52
CA SER A 7 25.05 9.50 2.82
C SER A 7 24.07 9.92 1.73
N ALA A 8 23.25 10.95 1.96
CA ALA A 8 22.31 11.47 0.96
C ALA A 8 23.04 12.14 -0.23
N GLN A 9 24.15 12.81 0.02
CA GLN A 9 24.98 13.37 -1.06
C GLN A 9 25.61 12.26 -1.92
N ILE A 10 26.17 11.24 -1.29
CA ILE A 10 26.74 10.08 -2.00
C ILE A 10 25.65 9.40 -2.86
N TYR A 11 24.45 9.24 -2.32
CA TYR A 11 23.31 8.69 -3.06
C TYR A 11 22.97 9.50 -4.30
N LEU A 12 22.97 10.82 -4.22
CA LEU A 12 22.76 11.72 -5.36
C LEU A 12 23.89 11.59 -6.41
N GLU A 13 25.14 11.53 -5.97
CA GLU A 13 26.31 11.41 -6.87
C GLU A 13 26.33 10.07 -7.60
N GLN A 14 25.82 9.02 -7.00
CA GLN A 14 25.70 7.68 -7.60
C GLN A 14 24.49 7.54 -8.53
N GLY A 15 23.73 8.60 -8.79
CA GLY A 15 22.57 8.60 -9.68
C GLY A 15 21.38 7.80 -9.13
N GLY A 16 21.27 7.69 -7.81
CA GLY A 16 20.16 6.98 -7.18
C GLY A 16 20.23 5.45 -7.28
N LEU A 17 21.40 4.91 -7.62
CA LEU A 17 21.62 3.46 -7.66
C LEU A 17 21.79 2.93 -6.25
N SER A 18 20.73 2.54 -5.61
CA SER A 18 20.78 1.72 -4.42
C SER A 18 21.06 0.27 -4.81
N PRO A 19 22.11 -0.36 -4.29
CA PRO A 19 22.20 -1.80 -4.37
C PRO A 19 21.28 -2.39 -3.31
N THR A 20 20.37 -3.19 -3.73
CA THR A 20 19.65 -4.19 -2.96
C THR A 20 18.50 -3.72 -2.07
N SER A 21 17.32 -3.96 -2.55
CA SER A 21 16.42 -4.72 -1.71
C SER A 21 15.50 -5.58 -2.55
N SER A 22 15.56 -6.83 -2.20
CA SER A 22 14.55 -7.88 -2.33
C SER A 22 13.81 -8.00 -3.65
N SER A 23 14.27 -9.02 -4.40
CA SER A 23 13.42 -10.00 -5.05
C SER A 23 12.04 -9.53 -5.52
N THR A 24 12.03 -8.85 -6.63
CA THR A 24 11.02 -9.09 -7.65
C THR A 24 11.76 -9.14 -8.97
N ILE A 25 11.86 -10.35 -9.51
CA ILE A 25 12.42 -10.66 -10.82
C ILE A 25 11.64 -9.84 -11.84
N ARG A 26 12.22 -8.73 -12.30
CA ARG A 26 11.81 -8.09 -13.56
C ARG A 26 12.77 -8.56 -14.64
N PRO A 27 12.27 -9.09 -15.76
CA PRO A 27 13.12 -9.43 -16.89
C PRO A 27 13.78 -8.16 -17.42
N ALA A 28 15.08 -8.25 -17.67
CA ALA A 28 15.88 -7.23 -18.30
C ALA A 28 15.34 -6.90 -19.69
N THR A 29 14.87 -5.69 -19.88
CA THR A 29 14.64 -5.12 -21.20
C THR A 29 15.21 -3.72 -21.25
N SER A 30 16.25 -3.61 -22.06
CA SER A 30 16.79 -2.44 -22.72
C SER A 30 17.47 -1.35 -21.86
N PRO A 31 18.69 -0.94 -22.20
CA PRO A 31 19.34 0.19 -21.57
C PRO A 31 18.60 1.48 -21.96
N ARG A 32 18.06 2.15 -20.97
CA ARG A 32 17.51 3.48 -21.13
C ARG A 32 18.65 4.44 -21.44
N GLN A 33 18.71 4.90 -22.67
CA GLN A 33 19.57 6.03 -23.03
C GLN A 33 19.24 7.24 -22.14
N PRO A 34 20.24 7.93 -21.61
CA PRO A 34 20.00 9.17 -20.90
C PRO A 34 19.43 10.19 -21.88
N SER A 35 18.22 10.67 -21.62
CA SER A 35 17.68 11.86 -22.27
C SER A 35 18.61 13.03 -22.01
N PRO A 36 18.88 13.91 -23.00
CA PRO A 36 19.74 15.06 -22.77
C PRO A 36 19.09 15.94 -21.69
N ALA A 37 19.76 16.02 -20.55
CA ALA A 37 19.43 16.95 -19.49
C ALA A 37 19.43 18.37 -20.05
N THR A 38 18.27 18.99 -20.10
CA THR A 38 18.14 20.43 -20.29
C THR A 38 18.81 21.09 -19.08
N ALA A 39 19.87 21.82 -19.35
CA ALA A 39 20.67 22.50 -18.36
C ALA A 39 19.85 23.41 -17.45
N GLN A 40 20.32 23.56 -16.23
CA GLN A 40 20.00 24.56 -15.19
C GLN A 40 18.94 24.16 -14.15
N ASP A 41 19.25 23.10 -13.39
CA ASP A 41 18.92 23.11 -11.98
C ASP A 41 20.21 22.85 -11.20
N THR A 42 20.71 23.90 -10.55
CA THR A 42 21.71 23.74 -9.50
C THR A 42 21.09 22.81 -8.47
N PRO A 43 21.65 21.60 -8.22
CA PRO A 43 21.04 20.69 -7.28
C PRO A 43 21.00 21.38 -5.92
N GLY A 44 19.81 21.68 -5.43
CA GLY A 44 19.61 22.18 -4.08
C GLY A 44 20.28 21.22 -3.10
N LYS A 45 20.61 21.70 -1.90
CA LYS A 45 21.21 20.82 -0.89
C LYS A 45 20.16 19.89 -0.32
N PRO A 46 20.50 18.59 -0.04
CA PRO A 46 19.61 17.70 0.69
C PRO A 46 19.13 18.32 2.00
N LEU A 47 17.83 18.23 2.27
CA LEU A 47 17.21 18.83 3.44
C LEU A 47 16.96 17.75 4.51
N TYR A 48 17.66 17.87 5.63
CA TYR A 48 17.42 16.99 6.79
C TYR A 48 16.07 17.31 7.44
N GLN A 49 15.19 16.31 7.56
CA GLN A 49 13.85 16.45 8.12
C GLN A 49 13.69 15.94 9.56
N GLY A 50 14.69 15.24 10.07
CA GLY A 50 14.65 14.72 11.44
C GLY A 50 14.84 13.21 11.55
N ILE A 51 14.49 12.68 12.71
CA ILE A 51 14.59 11.26 13.06
C ILE A 51 13.18 10.70 13.22
N THR A 52 12.97 9.47 12.78
CA THR A 52 11.77 8.71 13.06
C THR A 52 12.13 7.29 13.50
N VAL A 53 11.35 6.74 14.40
CA VAL A 53 11.43 5.30 14.72
C VAL A 53 10.62 4.53 13.69
N GLU A 54 9.42 5.03 13.40
CA GLU A 54 8.51 4.44 12.42
C GLU A 54 7.62 5.55 11.84
N ASP A 55 7.25 5.44 10.58
CA ASP A 55 6.26 6.29 9.94
C ASP A 55 5.49 5.52 8.86
N ALA A 56 4.56 6.19 8.16
CA ALA A 56 3.67 5.59 7.17
C ALA A 56 4.39 4.80 6.05
N HIS A 57 5.70 4.97 5.90
CA HIS A 57 6.49 4.34 4.83
C HIS A 57 7.48 3.29 5.34
N THR A 58 7.60 3.13 6.66
CA THR A 58 8.67 2.32 7.29
C THR A 58 8.16 1.25 8.27
N HIS A 59 6.93 0.75 8.06
CA HIS A 59 6.30 -0.29 8.91
C HIS A 59 6.92 -1.69 8.77
N SER A 60 7.85 -1.90 7.84
CA SER A 60 8.45 -3.21 7.63
C SER A 60 9.37 -3.60 8.79
N LYS A 61 9.21 -4.82 9.32
CA LYS A 61 10.10 -5.41 10.33
C LYS A 61 11.57 -5.46 9.87
N ALA A 62 11.81 -5.52 8.55
CA ALA A 62 13.16 -5.46 7.99
C ALA A 62 13.91 -4.15 8.34
N MET A 63 13.17 -3.09 8.67
CA MET A 63 13.75 -1.80 9.07
C MET A 63 14.16 -1.75 10.55
N ASP A 64 13.74 -2.72 11.38
CA ASP A 64 13.96 -2.67 12.84
C ASP A 64 15.44 -2.62 13.22
N LEU A 65 16.29 -3.31 12.46
CA LEU A 65 17.75 -3.31 12.66
C LEU A 65 18.40 -1.95 12.37
N HIS A 66 17.73 -1.10 11.62
CA HIS A 66 18.23 0.18 11.15
C HIS A 66 17.68 1.38 11.93
N ARG A 67 16.74 1.13 12.83
CA ARG A 67 16.10 2.18 13.65
C ARG A 67 17.06 2.76 14.70
N PRO A 68 16.95 4.03 15.04
CA PRO A 68 16.04 5.02 14.44
C PRO A 68 16.51 5.45 13.05
N LEU A 69 15.58 5.88 12.20
CA LEU A 69 15.85 6.27 10.83
C LEU A 69 15.97 7.79 10.70
N HIS A 70 16.99 8.25 9.99
CA HIS A 70 17.13 9.66 9.63
C HIS A 70 16.41 9.93 8.30
N LYS A 71 15.60 10.98 8.24
CA LYS A 71 14.89 11.42 7.04
C LYS A 71 15.62 12.55 6.36
N VAL A 72 15.90 12.40 5.07
CA VAL A 72 16.51 13.43 4.24
C VAL A 72 15.72 13.58 2.96
N LEU A 73 15.23 14.78 2.69
CA LEU A 73 14.53 15.12 1.46
C LEU A 73 15.54 15.55 0.41
N LEU A 74 15.52 14.89 -0.75
CA LEU A 74 16.35 15.27 -1.88
C LEU A 74 15.73 16.43 -2.66
N PRO A 75 16.58 17.26 -3.27
CA PRO A 75 16.14 18.38 -4.11
C PRO A 75 15.89 17.95 -5.57
N ASP A 76 15.53 16.68 -5.79
CA ASP A 76 15.19 16.15 -7.09
C ASP A 76 13.76 16.50 -7.51
N ALA A 77 13.41 16.28 -8.78
CA ALA A 77 12.08 16.56 -9.33
C ALA A 77 10.98 15.76 -8.60
N ASP A 78 11.31 14.53 -8.17
CA ASP A 78 10.40 13.64 -7.48
C ASP A 78 10.34 13.90 -5.97
N ARG A 79 11.15 14.85 -5.45
CA ARG A 79 11.25 15.15 -4.02
C ARG A 79 11.35 13.85 -3.20
N THR A 80 12.32 13.05 -3.56
CA THR A 80 12.56 11.73 -2.96
C THR A 80 12.92 11.89 -1.49
N LEU A 81 12.25 11.14 -0.64
CA LEU A 81 12.55 11.06 0.78
C LEU A 81 13.44 9.83 1.01
N LEU A 82 14.66 10.07 1.50
CA LEU A 82 15.58 9.02 1.89
C LEU A 82 15.42 8.69 3.37
N TYR A 83 15.43 7.41 3.67
CA TYR A 83 15.54 6.88 5.02
C TYR A 83 16.92 6.27 5.19
N ILE A 84 17.67 6.80 6.13
CA ILE A 84 19.07 6.44 6.39
C ILE A 84 19.14 5.80 7.75
N SER A 85 19.80 4.65 7.83
CA SER A 85 19.99 3.89 9.04
C SER A 85 20.69 4.71 10.11
N GLY A 86 20.14 4.77 11.31
CA GLY A 86 20.79 5.38 12.47
C GLY A 86 21.94 4.54 13.01
N THR A 87 21.99 3.25 12.68
CA THR A 87 23.01 2.30 13.13
C THR A 87 24.16 2.20 12.15
N THR A 88 23.89 2.08 10.83
CA THR A 88 24.94 1.86 9.82
C THR A 88 25.25 3.10 8.98
N GLY A 89 24.34 4.08 8.91
CA GLY A 89 24.48 5.25 8.05
C GLY A 89 24.15 4.98 6.57
N GLU A 90 23.71 3.78 6.23
CA GLU A 90 23.32 3.41 4.87
C GLU A 90 21.92 3.90 4.52
N VAL A 91 21.69 4.18 3.23
CA VAL A 91 20.35 4.42 2.72
C VAL A 91 19.60 3.09 2.66
N VAL A 92 18.59 2.94 3.50
CA VAL A 92 17.81 1.70 3.62
C VAL A 92 16.51 1.76 2.83
N ARG A 93 16.03 2.96 2.50
CA ARG A 93 14.85 3.15 1.68
C ARG A 93 14.88 4.52 1.01
N ASP A 94 14.44 4.54 -0.24
CA ASP A 94 14.06 5.73 -0.97
C ASP A 94 12.55 5.71 -1.23
N ALA A 95 11.93 6.86 -1.18
CA ALA A 95 10.48 7.01 -1.37
C ALA A 95 10.20 8.26 -2.22
N PRO A 96 10.11 8.13 -3.53
CA PRO A 96 9.69 9.20 -4.43
C PRO A 96 8.27 9.67 -4.10
N ARG A 97 7.95 10.92 -4.45
CA ARG A 97 6.65 11.54 -4.12
C ARG A 97 5.46 10.72 -4.59
N LEU A 98 5.53 10.15 -5.80
CA LEU A 98 4.45 9.36 -6.36
C LEU A 98 4.25 8.06 -5.57
N GLU A 99 5.34 7.37 -5.24
CA GLU A 99 5.30 6.15 -4.41
C GLU A 99 4.73 6.45 -3.03
N ARG A 100 5.13 7.56 -2.40
CA ARG A 100 4.53 7.98 -1.12
C ARG A 100 3.03 8.19 -1.21
N GLY A 101 2.53 8.77 -2.32
CA GLY A 101 1.11 8.93 -2.57
C GLY A 101 0.38 7.59 -2.67
N PHE A 102 0.91 6.66 -3.44
CA PHE A 102 0.33 5.31 -3.56
C PHE A 102 0.43 4.51 -2.26
N ASN A 103 1.53 4.60 -1.53
CA ASN A 103 1.67 3.97 -0.21
C ASN A 103 0.66 4.54 0.79
N TYR A 104 0.41 5.84 0.75
CA TYR A 104 -0.60 6.45 1.61
C TYR A 104 -2.00 5.90 1.32
N LEU A 105 -2.39 5.82 0.05
CA LEU A 105 -3.69 5.27 -0.34
C LEU A 105 -3.77 3.75 -0.15
N GLY A 106 -2.74 3.02 -0.57
CA GLY A 106 -2.71 1.56 -0.55
C GLY A 106 -2.49 0.99 0.85
N ALA A 107 -1.39 1.36 1.49
CA ALA A 107 -1.04 0.79 2.80
C ALA A 107 -1.73 1.53 3.94
N TRP A 108 -1.54 2.83 4.05
CA TRP A 108 -1.97 3.59 5.21
C TRP A 108 -3.50 3.64 5.36
N LEU A 109 -4.22 3.92 4.26
CA LEU A 109 -5.68 3.97 4.28
C LEU A 109 -6.29 2.56 4.29
N HIS A 110 -5.77 1.65 3.46
CA HIS A 110 -6.30 0.29 3.36
C HIS A 110 -6.15 -0.51 4.66
N TRP A 111 -5.01 -0.37 5.34
CA TRP A 111 -4.74 -1.04 6.62
C TRP A 111 -5.26 -0.25 7.82
N LEU A 112 -5.97 0.86 7.61
CA LEU A 112 -6.51 1.71 8.66
C LEU A 112 -5.46 2.15 9.69
N TYR A 113 -4.23 2.42 9.25
CA TYR A 113 -3.14 2.88 10.13
C TYR A 113 -3.45 4.19 10.84
N LEU A 114 -4.48 4.91 10.39
CA LEU A 114 -5.07 6.05 11.11
C LEU A 114 -5.40 5.74 12.57
N PHE A 115 -5.79 4.48 12.86
CA PHE A 115 -6.18 4.05 14.20
C PHE A 115 -5.05 3.40 15.00
N ARG A 116 -3.86 3.22 14.41
CA ARG A 116 -2.74 2.51 15.03
C ARG A 116 -2.22 3.18 16.30
N ASP A 117 -2.25 4.52 16.35
CA ASP A 117 -1.76 5.32 17.47
C ASP A 117 -2.91 5.76 18.42
N THR A 118 -4.09 5.17 18.27
CA THR A 118 -5.24 5.44 19.13
C THR A 118 -5.30 4.46 20.31
N ALA A 119 -6.21 4.73 21.26
CA ALA A 119 -6.46 3.82 22.39
C ALA A 119 -7.16 2.50 21.98
N ILE A 120 -7.59 2.39 20.73
CA ILE A 120 -8.19 1.17 20.17
C ILE A 120 -7.06 0.25 19.73
N ASP A 121 -7.12 -1.02 20.14
CA ASP A 121 -6.20 -2.01 19.57
C ASP A 121 -6.48 -2.15 18.07
N TRP A 122 -5.53 -1.67 17.28
CA TRP A 122 -5.65 -1.66 15.83
C TRP A 122 -5.78 -3.08 15.27
N THR A 123 -5.09 -4.07 15.86
CA THR A 123 -5.15 -5.47 15.44
C THR A 123 -6.55 -6.03 15.62
N ASP A 124 -7.13 -5.83 16.81
CA ASP A 124 -8.48 -6.25 17.11
C ASP A 124 -9.51 -5.58 16.21
N LEU A 125 -9.36 -4.28 15.95
CA LEU A 125 -10.23 -3.54 15.05
C LEU A 125 -10.26 -4.18 13.64
N ILE A 126 -9.10 -4.48 13.07
CA ILE A 126 -8.99 -5.09 11.74
C ILE A 126 -9.57 -6.51 11.75
N ILE A 127 -9.28 -7.31 12.77
CA ILE A 127 -9.82 -8.68 12.91
C ILE A 127 -11.35 -8.63 12.92
N TRP A 128 -11.95 -7.83 13.79
CA TRP A 128 -13.41 -7.75 13.89
C TRP A 128 -14.07 -7.22 12.64
N LEU A 129 -13.51 -6.19 11.99
CA LEU A 129 -14.02 -5.70 10.71
C LEU A 129 -13.95 -6.77 9.62
N SER A 130 -12.87 -7.55 9.59
CA SER A 130 -12.70 -8.65 8.63
C SER A 130 -13.65 -9.80 8.90
N VAL A 131 -13.92 -10.16 10.16
CA VAL A 131 -14.93 -11.15 10.54
C VAL A 131 -16.33 -10.72 10.10
N ILE A 132 -16.72 -9.48 10.43
CA ILE A 132 -18.02 -8.92 10.05
C ILE A 132 -18.14 -8.89 8.51
N GLY A 133 -17.10 -8.42 7.80
CA GLY A 133 -17.06 -8.39 6.35
C GLY A 133 -17.17 -9.78 5.71
N THR A 134 -16.53 -10.79 6.29
CA THR A 134 -16.60 -12.18 5.85
C THR A 134 -18.01 -12.73 5.99
N VAL A 135 -18.63 -12.54 7.16
CA VAL A 135 -20.01 -12.98 7.43
C VAL A 135 -21.01 -12.24 6.53
N ALA A 136 -20.86 -10.92 6.37
CA ALA A 136 -21.71 -10.11 5.50
C ALA A 136 -21.61 -10.55 4.04
N THR A 137 -20.40 -10.80 3.54
CA THR A 137 -20.20 -11.25 2.16
C THR A 137 -20.80 -12.64 1.92
N LEU A 138 -20.61 -13.58 2.84
CA LEU A 138 -21.18 -14.91 2.73
C LEU A 138 -22.72 -14.87 2.77
N SER A 139 -23.29 -14.13 3.71
CA SER A 139 -24.76 -14.00 3.82
C SER A 139 -25.37 -13.28 2.60
N GLY A 140 -24.68 -12.26 2.08
CA GLY A 140 -25.06 -11.56 0.85
C GLY A 140 -25.02 -12.47 -0.38
N PHE A 141 -23.98 -13.29 -0.49
CA PHE A 141 -23.85 -14.29 -1.56
C PHE A 141 -24.97 -15.33 -1.52
N LEU A 142 -25.23 -15.94 -0.37
CA LEU A 142 -26.32 -16.90 -0.19
C LEU A 142 -27.68 -16.28 -0.51
N SER A 143 -27.95 -15.10 0.02
CA SER A 143 -29.20 -14.36 -0.27
C SER A 143 -29.33 -14.03 -1.75
N GLY A 144 -28.24 -13.65 -2.39
CA GLY A 144 -28.17 -13.37 -3.82
C GLY A 144 -28.51 -14.58 -4.66
N ILE A 145 -27.91 -15.74 -4.38
CA ILE A 145 -28.21 -17.00 -5.08
C ILE A 145 -29.66 -17.42 -4.91
N ILE A 146 -30.20 -17.38 -3.70
CA ILE A 146 -31.59 -17.76 -3.40
C ILE A 146 -32.57 -16.88 -4.18
N ARG A 147 -32.27 -15.62 -4.34
CA ARG A 147 -33.10 -14.66 -5.07
C ARG A 147 -32.90 -14.69 -6.57
N TRP A 148 -31.82 -15.30 -7.07
CA TRP A 148 -31.56 -15.42 -8.50
C TRP A 148 -32.39 -16.52 -9.11
N ARG A 149 -33.18 -16.20 -10.15
CA ARG A 149 -34.00 -17.18 -10.87
C ARG A 149 -33.23 -17.79 -12.04
N PHE A 150 -32.77 -19.02 -11.87
CA PHE A 150 -32.00 -19.73 -12.89
C PHE A 150 -32.89 -20.20 -14.06
N SER A 151 -34.06 -20.75 -13.78
CA SER A 151 -34.90 -21.43 -14.81
C SER A 151 -35.97 -20.54 -15.40
N ARG A 152 -36.70 -19.76 -14.58
CA ARG A 152 -37.78 -18.89 -15.05
C ARG A 152 -37.58 -17.47 -14.59
N PRO A 153 -37.43 -16.50 -15.52
CA PRO A 153 -37.28 -15.09 -15.14
C PRO A 153 -38.49 -14.56 -14.40
N TYR A 154 -38.30 -13.45 -13.70
CA TYR A 154 -39.42 -12.67 -13.13
C TYR A 154 -40.29 -12.09 -14.23
N ARG A 155 -41.51 -11.61 -13.88
CA ARG A 155 -42.43 -10.96 -14.83
C ARG A 155 -41.79 -9.78 -15.59
N SER A 156 -40.76 -9.18 -15.05
CA SER A 156 -39.94 -8.13 -15.67
C SER A 156 -38.98 -8.63 -16.77
N GLY A 157 -38.95 -9.93 -17.06
CA GLY A 157 -37.97 -10.55 -17.96
C GLY A 157 -36.56 -10.69 -17.36
N SER A 158 -36.32 -10.19 -16.15
CA SER A 158 -35.04 -10.25 -15.46
C SER A 158 -34.91 -11.51 -14.59
N ARG A 159 -33.69 -11.99 -14.40
CA ARG A 159 -33.40 -13.05 -13.43
C ARG A 159 -33.17 -12.52 -12.01
N SER A 160 -32.95 -11.22 -11.87
CA SER A 160 -32.91 -10.50 -10.60
C SER A 160 -34.30 -9.97 -10.22
N PRO A 161 -34.69 -10.03 -8.93
CA PRO A 161 -35.97 -9.52 -8.47
C PRO A 161 -36.05 -7.99 -8.48
N PHE A 162 -34.94 -7.31 -8.59
CA PHE A 162 -34.84 -5.86 -8.46
C PHE A 162 -35.15 -5.13 -9.76
N ALA A 163 -35.82 -3.98 -9.65
CA ALA A 163 -36.05 -3.06 -10.76
C ALA A 163 -34.69 -2.56 -11.36
N PRO A 164 -34.69 -2.11 -12.62
CA PRO A 164 -33.49 -1.49 -13.19
C PRO A 164 -32.98 -0.34 -12.33
N GLY A 165 -31.66 -0.36 -12.04
CA GLY A 165 -31.05 0.64 -11.19
C GLY A 165 -29.91 0.06 -10.35
N ALA A 166 -29.42 0.81 -9.36
CA ALA A 166 -28.27 0.46 -8.54
C ALA A 166 -28.44 -0.88 -7.79
N LEU A 167 -29.65 -1.19 -7.30
CA LEU A 167 -29.92 -2.44 -6.58
C LEU A 167 -29.77 -3.68 -7.48
N ARG A 168 -30.22 -3.59 -8.74
CA ARG A 168 -30.04 -4.67 -9.70
C ARG A 168 -28.55 -4.87 -10.02
N TRP A 169 -27.84 -3.79 -10.27
CA TRP A 169 -26.41 -3.85 -10.52
C TRP A 169 -25.63 -4.38 -9.30
N HIS A 170 -25.99 -3.93 -8.10
CA HIS A 170 -25.40 -4.47 -6.87
C HIS A 170 -25.64 -5.98 -6.74
N HIS A 171 -26.85 -6.47 -7.03
CA HIS A 171 -27.16 -7.90 -6.97
C HIS A 171 -26.35 -8.70 -8.00
N ILE A 172 -26.27 -8.22 -9.25
CA ILE A 172 -25.55 -8.92 -10.33
C ILE A 172 -24.04 -8.92 -10.06
N LEU A 173 -23.47 -7.75 -9.82
CA LEU A 173 -22.04 -7.60 -9.55
C LEU A 173 -21.65 -8.29 -8.23
N GLY A 174 -22.51 -8.21 -7.23
CA GLY A 174 -22.35 -8.91 -5.97
C GLY A 174 -22.24 -10.43 -6.16
N LEU A 175 -23.06 -11.04 -7.02
CA LEU A 175 -22.97 -12.46 -7.33
C LEU A 175 -21.70 -12.80 -8.15
N VAL A 176 -21.37 -11.97 -9.14
CA VAL A 176 -20.18 -12.19 -9.99
C VAL A 176 -18.90 -12.13 -9.18
N PHE A 177 -18.79 -11.15 -8.29
CA PHE A 177 -17.56 -10.92 -7.52
C PHE A 177 -17.59 -11.50 -6.10
N ALA A 178 -18.69 -12.15 -5.70
CA ALA A 178 -18.85 -12.66 -4.33
C ALA A 178 -17.70 -13.54 -3.86
N LEU A 179 -17.27 -14.48 -4.69
CA LEU A 179 -16.21 -15.42 -4.34
C LEU A 179 -14.86 -14.69 -4.19
N THR A 180 -14.55 -13.81 -5.12
CA THR A 180 -13.30 -13.02 -5.08
C THR A 180 -13.30 -12.10 -3.85
N THR A 181 -14.40 -11.43 -3.57
CA THR A 181 -14.52 -10.56 -2.39
C THR A 181 -14.40 -11.36 -1.10
N PHE A 182 -15.07 -12.52 -1.02
CA PHE A 182 -15.00 -13.41 0.13
C PHE A 182 -13.56 -13.89 0.38
N THR A 183 -12.91 -14.45 -0.64
CA THR A 183 -11.54 -14.97 -0.51
C THR A 183 -10.56 -13.87 -0.16
N TRP A 184 -10.74 -12.67 -0.67
CA TRP A 184 -9.89 -11.53 -0.37
C TRP A 184 -10.01 -11.08 1.09
N ILE A 185 -11.23 -10.86 1.58
CA ILE A 185 -11.48 -10.47 2.98
C ILE A 185 -11.00 -11.59 3.92
N PHE A 186 -11.33 -12.85 3.60
CA PHE A 186 -10.95 -14.01 4.41
C PHE A 186 -9.43 -14.21 4.47
N SER A 187 -8.73 -14.07 3.35
CA SER A 187 -7.26 -14.14 3.35
C SER A 187 -6.62 -13.01 4.15
N GLY A 188 -7.20 -11.80 4.08
CA GLY A 188 -6.79 -10.68 4.92
C GLY A 188 -6.96 -10.98 6.42
N LEU A 189 -8.09 -11.56 6.79
CA LEU A 189 -8.33 -12.01 8.17
C LEU A 189 -7.28 -13.03 8.62
N MET A 190 -7.01 -14.04 7.81
CA MET A 190 -6.01 -15.06 8.15
C MET A 190 -4.60 -14.50 8.24
N SER A 191 -4.26 -13.50 7.46
CA SER A 191 -2.93 -12.85 7.52
C SER A 191 -2.70 -12.06 8.82
N MET A 192 -3.76 -11.73 9.55
CA MET A 192 -3.68 -11.06 10.86
C MET A 192 -3.44 -12.03 12.03
N ASN A 193 -3.36 -13.35 11.78
CA ASN A 193 -3.13 -14.37 12.80
C ASN A 193 -4.11 -14.26 13.99
N PRO A 194 -5.44 -14.32 13.77
CA PRO A 194 -6.43 -13.93 14.77
C PRO A 194 -6.52 -14.86 15.99
N TRP A 195 -5.74 -15.93 16.02
CA TRP A 195 -5.75 -16.92 17.13
C TRP A 195 -4.36 -17.14 17.75
N ASP A 196 -3.40 -16.28 17.48
CA ASP A 196 -2.05 -16.31 18.10
C ASP A 196 -1.97 -15.38 19.30
#